data_cc88f5247c9f443c50197f7390194b95
#
_entry.id   cc88f5247c9f443c50197f7390194b95
#
_cell.length_a   1.000
_cell.length_b   1.000
_cell.length_c   1.000
_cell.angle_alpha   90.00
_cell.angle_beta   90.00
_cell.angle_gamma   90.00
#
_symmetry.space_group_name_H-M   'P 1'
#
loop_
_entity.id
_entity.type
_entity.pdbx_description
1 polymer ?
#
loop_
_entity_poly.entity_id
_entity_poly.type
_entity_poly.pdbx_seq_one_letter_code
_entity_poly.pdbx_strand_id
1 'polypeptide(L)'
;MQQAAVEQNAEAFVIGGYVRDLMLKRLNKDIDIVTSGDGPALANRTAELLNVKRVSIFANFGTAHFVYKGSEVEFVSARKESYRATSRKPDVEKGSLEDDQMRRDFTVNAMALSLQEDSFGELVDPFNGLLDLENKILRTPLEPAITYSDDPLRMMRAVRFASQLNFTIEEKSLHAIKENAARLEIVSVERTMVEFNKILLSKKPSVGMKLLFDTELLHQFFPEMVKLHGVEKRNNNAHK
;
A
#
# COMPACT_ATOMS: atom_id res chain seq x y z
N MET A 1 -21.68 -6.10 7.53
CA MET A 1 -20.97 -6.31 6.25
C MET A 1 -21.32 -7.66 5.64
N GLN A 2 -21.12 -8.76 6.31
CA GLN A 2 -21.51 -10.11 5.83
C GLN A 2 -22.94 -10.16 5.30
N GLN A 3 -23.94 -9.75 6.10
CA GLN A 3 -25.34 -9.69 5.66
C GLN A 3 -25.51 -8.85 4.38
N ALA A 4 -24.87 -7.69 4.29
CA ALA A 4 -24.97 -6.84 3.11
C ALA A 4 -24.33 -7.50 1.86
N ALA A 5 -23.26 -8.26 2.03
CA ALA A 5 -22.61 -9.01 0.94
C ALA A 5 -23.50 -10.16 0.44
N VAL A 6 -24.10 -10.93 1.35
CA VAL A 6 -25.06 -12.00 1.03
C VAL A 6 -26.26 -11.46 0.24
N GLU A 7 -26.85 -10.33 0.67
CA GLU A 7 -27.98 -9.70 -0.02
C GLU A 7 -27.64 -9.24 -1.45
N GLN A 8 -26.35 -9.00 -1.74
CA GLN A 8 -25.86 -8.63 -3.07
C GLN A 8 -25.30 -9.80 -3.88
N ASN A 9 -25.35 -11.02 -3.33
CA ASN A 9 -24.72 -12.21 -3.91
C ASN A 9 -23.25 -11.93 -4.30
N ALA A 10 -22.49 -11.29 -3.38
CA ALA A 10 -21.11 -10.88 -3.56
C ALA A 10 -20.24 -11.38 -2.42
N GLU A 11 -19.00 -11.68 -2.74
CA GLU A 11 -17.99 -11.94 -1.72
C GLU A 11 -17.39 -10.63 -1.20
N ALA A 12 -16.99 -10.61 0.06
CA ALA A 12 -16.33 -9.46 0.68
C ALA A 12 -15.18 -9.92 1.59
N PHE A 13 -14.11 -9.14 1.59
CA PHE A 13 -12.90 -9.44 2.34
C PHE A 13 -12.34 -8.16 2.97
N VAL A 14 -11.83 -8.25 4.19
CA VAL A 14 -10.94 -7.23 4.74
C VAL A 14 -9.56 -7.46 4.16
N ILE A 15 -8.86 -6.43 3.69
CA ILE A 15 -7.60 -6.59 2.98
C ILE A 15 -6.57 -5.51 3.36
N GLY A 16 -5.32 -5.77 3.07
CA GLY A 16 -4.29 -4.72 3.05
C GLY A 16 -3.65 -4.41 4.39
N GLY A 17 -3.41 -3.12 4.60
CA GLY A 17 -2.69 -2.63 5.78
C GLY A 17 -3.35 -3.00 7.10
N TYR A 18 -4.67 -3.09 7.13
CA TYR A 18 -5.42 -3.51 8.31
C TYR A 18 -5.09 -4.96 8.71
N VAL A 19 -5.12 -5.89 7.74
CA VAL A 19 -4.83 -7.32 8.00
C VAL A 19 -3.40 -7.49 8.48
N ARG A 20 -2.42 -6.85 7.82
CA ARG A 20 -1.03 -6.82 8.27
C ARG A 20 -0.90 -6.32 9.70
N ASP A 21 -1.51 -5.18 10.02
CA ASP A 21 -1.39 -4.55 11.33
C ASP A 21 -2.10 -5.37 12.42
N LEU A 22 -3.22 -6.03 12.09
CA LEU A 22 -3.90 -6.97 12.97
C LEU A 22 -2.97 -8.15 13.34
N MET A 23 -2.30 -8.75 12.36
CA MET A 23 -1.33 -9.84 12.60
C MET A 23 -0.12 -9.36 13.43
N LEU A 24 0.31 -8.11 13.24
CA LEU A 24 1.37 -7.47 14.03
C LEU A 24 0.89 -6.97 15.41
N LYS A 25 -0.38 -7.15 15.77
CA LYS A 25 -1.01 -6.63 16.99
C LYS A 25 -0.86 -5.12 17.15
N ARG A 26 -0.95 -4.40 16.02
CA ARG A 26 -0.89 -2.93 15.96
C ARG A 26 -2.28 -2.37 15.76
N LEU A 27 -2.55 -1.24 16.39
CA LEU A 27 -3.81 -0.51 16.16
C LEU A 27 -3.78 0.10 14.76
N ASN A 28 -4.82 -0.20 14.00
CA ASN A 28 -5.12 0.41 12.73
C ASN A 28 -6.62 0.73 12.69
N LYS A 29 -6.98 1.92 12.23
CA LYS A 29 -8.37 2.39 12.15
C LYS A 29 -8.86 2.50 10.70
N ASP A 30 -7.98 2.23 9.75
CA ASP A 30 -8.27 2.28 8.32
C ASP A 30 -8.56 0.85 7.85
N ILE A 31 -9.82 0.55 7.58
CA ILE A 31 -10.30 -0.78 7.23
C ILE A 31 -10.67 -0.77 5.75
N ASP A 32 -9.88 -1.47 4.94
CA ASP A 32 -10.16 -1.66 3.50
C ASP A 32 -10.99 -2.92 3.29
N ILE A 33 -12.12 -2.78 2.62
CA ILE A 33 -12.99 -3.89 2.21
C ILE A 33 -12.95 -3.99 0.70
N VAL A 34 -12.58 -5.17 0.18
CA VAL A 34 -12.70 -5.50 -1.24
C VAL A 34 -13.88 -6.43 -1.44
N THR A 35 -14.63 -6.23 -2.53
CA THR A 35 -15.77 -7.09 -2.88
C THR A 35 -15.72 -7.47 -4.36
N SER A 36 -16.17 -8.68 -4.68
CA SER A 36 -16.39 -9.12 -6.06
C SER A 36 -17.59 -8.42 -6.72
N GLY A 37 -18.42 -7.75 -5.89
CA GLY A 37 -19.58 -6.98 -6.31
C GLY A 37 -19.32 -5.49 -6.53
N ASP A 38 -20.33 -4.67 -6.25
CA ASP A 38 -20.28 -3.22 -6.31
C ASP A 38 -19.92 -2.64 -4.93
N GLY A 39 -18.72 -2.06 -4.81
CA GLY A 39 -18.21 -1.50 -3.55
C GLY A 39 -19.10 -0.40 -2.98
N PRO A 40 -19.49 0.63 -3.76
CA PRO A 40 -20.45 1.65 -3.35
C PRO A 40 -21.81 1.09 -2.88
N ALA A 41 -22.35 0.11 -3.56
CA ALA A 41 -23.63 -0.52 -3.15
C ALA A 41 -23.45 -1.28 -1.83
N LEU A 42 -22.34 -2.02 -1.67
CA LEU A 42 -22.02 -2.72 -0.42
C LEU A 42 -21.83 -1.74 0.75
N ALA A 43 -21.16 -0.61 0.50
CA ALA A 43 -20.97 0.45 1.49
C ALA A 43 -22.30 1.04 1.96
N ASN A 44 -23.19 1.40 1.03
CA ASN A 44 -24.51 1.94 1.34
C ASN A 44 -25.33 0.96 2.18
N ARG A 45 -25.40 -0.30 1.73
CA ARG A 45 -26.17 -1.31 2.46
C ARG A 45 -25.60 -1.58 3.85
N THR A 46 -24.28 -1.63 3.98
CA THR A 46 -23.62 -1.77 5.29
C THR A 46 -23.90 -0.56 6.19
N ALA A 47 -23.85 0.65 5.64
CA ALA A 47 -24.14 1.87 6.38
C ALA A 47 -25.59 1.91 6.90
N GLU A 48 -26.57 1.48 6.09
CA GLU A 48 -27.97 1.34 6.51
C GLU A 48 -28.10 0.39 7.72
N LEU A 49 -27.50 -0.81 7.62
CA LEU A 49 -27.55 -1.82 8.68
C LEU A 49 -26.87 -1.35 9.99
N LEU A 50 -25.86 -0.47 9.87
CA LEU A 50 -25.13 0.11 11.00
C LEU A 50 -25.68 1.46 11.47
N ASN A 51 -26.76 1.98 10.84
CA ASN A 51 -27.33 3.30 11.09
C ASN A 51 -26.30 4.44 10.90
N VAL A 52 -25.41 4.31 9.92
CA VAL A 52 -24.45 5.35 9.52
C VAL A 52 -25.12 6.32 8.57
N LYS A 53 -25.11 7.62 8.89
CA LYS A 53 -25.87 8.65 8.14
C LYS A 53 -25.14 9.19 6.91
N ARG A 54 -23.82 9.05 6.84
CA ARG A 54 -23.01 9.65 5.77
C ARG A 54 -22.09 8.61 5.14
N VAL A 55 -22.28 8.40 3.85
CA VAL A 55 -21.40 7.61 2.99
C VAL A 55 -20.86 8.53 1.90
N SER A 56 -19.55 8.59 1.75
CA SER A 56 -18.91 9.29 0.64
C SER A 56 -18.67 8.32 -0.50
N ILE A 57 -19.19 8.64 -1.69
CA ILE A 57 -19.09 7.77 -2.87
C ILE A 57 -18.19 8.42 -3.92
N PHE A 58 -17.25 7.67 -4.44
CA PHE A 58 -16.35 8.04 -5.52
C PHE A 58 -16.62 7.11 -6.72
N ALA A 59 -17.73 7.35 -7.39
CA ALA A 59 -18.26 6.48 -8.44
C ALA A 59 -17.24 6.19 -9.56
N ASN A 60 -16.46 7.21 -9.97
CA ASN A 60 -15.42 7.07 -11.01
C ASN A 60 -14.30 6.08 -10.64
N PHE A 61 -14.16 5.75 -9.36
CA PHE A 61 -13.14 4.82 -8.84
C PHE A 61 -13.74 3.51 -8.32
N GLY A 62 -15.07 3.37 -8.36
CA GLY A 62 -15.75 2.21 -7.78
C GLY A 62 -15.52 2.07 -6.28
N THR A 63 -15.33 3.21 -5.56
CA THR A 63 -15.06 3.22 -4.13
C THR A 63 -16.09 4.03 -3.35
N ALA A 64 -16.29 3.66 -2.09
CA ALA A 64 -17.06 4.44 -1.14
C ALA A 64 -16.47 4.28 0.26
N HIS A 65 -16.61 5.29 1.11
CA HIS A 65 -16.17 5.19 2.48
C HIS A 65 -17.16 5.82 3.48
N PHE A 66 -17.10 5.37 4.72
CA PHE A 66 -17.74 6.00 5.85
C PHE A 66 -16.91 5.82 7.14
N VAL A 67 -17.23 6.60 8.15
CA VAL A 67 -16.62 6.47 9.49
C VAL A 67 -17.60 5.74 10.41
N TYR A 68 -17.13 4.69 11.09
CA TYR A 68 -17.89 3.95 12.08
C TYR A 68 -17.08 3.72 13.36
N LYS A 69 -17.58 4.20 14.49
CA LYS A 69 -16.94 4.08 15.81
C LYS A 69 -15.47 4.54 15.83
N GLY A 70 -15.14 5.58 15.05
CA GLY A 70 -13.79 6.16 14.97
C GLY A 70 -12.82 5.41 14.08
N SER A 71 -13.30 4.43 13.31
CA SER A 71 -12.56 3.78 12.22
C SER A 71 -13.08 4.26 10.87
N GLU A 72 -12.18 4.48 9.92
CA GLU A 72 -12.52 4.69 8.52
C GLU A 72 -12.70 3.33 7.85
N VAL A 73 -13.80 3.15 7.13
CA VAL A 73 -14.09 1.92 6.40
C VAL A 73 -14.26 2.28 4.93
N GLU A 74 -13.34 1.83 4.10
CA GLU A 74 -13.36 2.00 2.66
C GLU A 74 -13.82 0.71 1.98
N PHE A 75 -14.68 0.85 0.97
CA PHE A 75 -15.20 -0.25 0.17
C PHE A 75 -14.76 -0.06 -1.27
N VAL A 76 -14.17 -1.09 -1.84
CA VAL A 76 -13.61 -1.08 -3.19
C VAL A 76 -14.13 -2.30 -3.95
N SER A 77 -14.62 -2.10 -5.17
CA SER A 77 -14.88 -3.21 -6.09
C SER A 77 -13.54 -3.84 -6.50
N ALA A 78 -13.45 -5.16 -6.44
CA ALA A 78 -12.26 -5.87 -6.92
C ALA A 78 -12.01 -5.55 -8.39
N ARG A 79 -10.75 -5.25 -8.73
CA ARG A 79 -10.40 -4.77 -10.05
C ARG A 79 -9.08 -5.36 -10.54
N LYS A 80 -9.05 -5.59 -11.84
CA LYS A 80 -7.84 -5.87 -12.58
C LYS A 80 -7.32 -4.58 -13.19
N GLU A 81 -6.03 -4.35 -13.06
CA GLU A 81 -5.35 -3.16 -13.60
C GLU A 81 -4.36 -3.58 -14.68
N SER A 82 -4.35 -2.84 -15.79
CA SER A 82 -3.33 -2.98 -16.84
C SER A 82 -2.66 -1.63 -17.07
N TYR A 83 -1.33 -1.61 -17.14
CA TYR A 83 -0.54 -0.38 -17.22
C TYR A 83 0.10 -0.23 -18.58
N ARG A 84 0.21 1.04 -19.04
CA ARG A 84 0.97 1.40 -20.25
C ARG A 84 2.33 1.96 -19.83
N ALA A 85 3.38 1.65 -20.59
CA ALA A 85 4.75 2.06 -20.26
C ALA A 85 4.93 3.58 -20.02
N THR A 86 4.10 4.41 -20.65
CA THR A 86 4.17 5.87 -20.59
C THR A 86 3.21 6.51 -19.58
N SER A 87 2.40 5.72 -18.88
CA SER A 87 1.39 6.22 -17.96
C SER A 87 1.28 5.33 -16.74
N ARG A 88 1.22 5.95 -15.55
CA ARG A 88 0.89 5.28 -14.29
C ARG A 88 -0.62 5.15 -14.06
N LYS A 89 -1.47 5.69 -14.95
CA LYS A 89 -2.92 5.52 -14.86
C LYS A 89 -3.26 4.19 -15.51
N PRO A 90 -3.75 3.19 -14.75
CA PRO A 90 -4.14 1.92 -15.30
C PRO A 90 -5.45 2.04 -16.09
N ASP A 91 -5.60 1.17 -17.07
CA ASP A 91 -6.90 0.77 -17.56
C ASP A 91 -7.48 -0.22 -16.53
N VAL A 92 -8.71 0.02 -16.09
CA VAL A 92 -9.34 -0.71 -14.96
C VAL A 92 -10.52 -1.53 -15.47
N GLU A 93 -10.53 -2.82 -15.15
CA GLU A 93 -11.63 -3.74 -15.44
C GLU A 93 -12.08 -4.41 -14.14
N LYS A 94 -13.30 -4.99 -14.14
CA LYS A 94 -13.77 -5.80 -13.03
C LYS A 94 -12.86 -7.02 -12.86
N GLY A 95 -12.37 -7.24 -11.64
CA GLY A 95 -11.45 -8.32 -11.30
C GLY A 95 -11.95 -9.23 -10.18
N SER A 96 -11.19 -10.27 -9.92
CA SER A 96 -11.34 -11.15 -8.76
C SER A 96 -10.59 -10.60 -7.53
N LEU A 97 -10.75 -11.25 -6.36
CA LEU A 97 -9.91 -10.98 -5.19
C LEU A 97 -8.42 -11.17 -5.53
N GLU A 98 -8.08 -12.24 -6.25
CA GLU A 98 -6.70 -12.53 -6.63
C GLU A 98 -6.09 -11.45 -7.53
N ASP A 99 -6.87 -10.93 -8.50
CA ASP A 99 -6.43 -9.78 -9.32
C ASP A 99 -6.14 -8.56 -8.44
N ASP A 100 -6.97 -8.28 -7.42
CA ASP A 100 -6.75 -7.17 -6.49
C ASP A 100 -5.52 -7.41 -5.62
N GLN A 101 -5.28 -8.63 -5.17
CA GLN A 101 -4.11 -9.00 -4.38
C GLN A 101 -2.81 -8.90 -5.21
N MET A 102 -2.83 -9.38 -6.47
CA MET A 102 -1.70 -9.34 -7.40
C MET A 102 -1.18 -7.93 -7.67
N ARG A 103 -2.08 -6.95 -7.82
CA ARG A 103 -1.71 -5.56 -8.13
C ARG A 103 -1.18 -4.78 -6.94
N ARG A 104 -1.17 -5.35 -5.72
CA ARG A 104 -0.69 -4.66 -4.52
C ARG A 104 0.82 -4.51 -4.50
N ASP A 105 1.29 -3.60 -3.66
CA ASP A 105 2.71 -3.26 -3.57
C ASP A 105 3.55 -4.39 -2.94
N PHE A 106 3.07 -4.98 -1.82
CA PHE A 106 3.82 -6.01 -1.08
C PHE A 106 2.91 -7.16 -0.65
N THR A 107 3.48 -8.35 -0.55
CA THR A 107 2.81 -9.58 -0.07
C THR A 107 2.15 -9.37 1.28
N VAL A 108 2.82 -8.70 2.21
CA VAL A 108 2.30 -8.36 3.55
C VAL A 108 1.07 -7.43 3.51
N ASN A 109 0.84 -6.73 2.41
CA ASN A 109 -0.33 -5.89 2.19
C ASN A 109 -1.34 -6.54 1.23
N ALA A 110 -1.06 -7.75 0.74
CA ALA A 110 -1.93 -8.51 -0.15
C ALA A 110 -2.77 -9.55 0.59
N MET A 111 -2.50 -9.79 1.87
CA MET A 111 -3.29 -10.69 2.71
C MET A 111 -4.72 -10.19 2.88
N ALA A 112 -5.70 -11.10 2.83
CA ALA A 112 -7.10 -10.80 3.04
C ALA A 112 -7.73 -11.74 4.09
N LEU A 113 -8.77 -11.26 4.78
CA LEU A 113 -9.60 -12.06 5.69
C LEU A 113 -11.01 -12.13 5.12
N SER A 114 -11.54 -13.35 4.99
CA SER A 114 -12.88 -13.59 4.51
C SER A 114 -13.94 -13.01 5.46
N LEU A 115 -14.97 -12.40 4.88
CA LEU A 115 -16.18 -11.98 5.58
C LEU A 115 -17.40 -12.86 5.23
N GLN A 116 -17.18 -13.97 4.51
CA GLN A 116 -18.25 -14.91 4.17
C GLN A 116 -18.70 -15.68 5.41
N GLU A 117 -19.91 -16.20 5.41
CA GLU A 117 -20.48 -16.94 6.55
C GLU A 117 -19.68 -18.21 6.86
N ASP A 118 -19.41 -18.99 5.83
CA ASP A 118 -18.76 -20.31 5.95
C ASP A 118 -17.25 -20.22 6.20
N SER A 119 -16.61 -19.09 5.91
CA SER A 119 -15.18 -18.90 6.01
C SER A 119 -14.80 -17.62 6.78
N PHE A 120 -15.68 -17.14 7.67
CA PHE A 120 -15.46 -15.90 8.39
C PHE A 120 -14.15 -15.89 9.18
N GLY A 121 -13.28 -14.90 8.84
CA GLY A 121 -11.97 -14.74 9.47
C GLY A 121 -10.89 -15.67 8.91
N GLU A 122 -11.17 -16.51 7.92
CA GLU A 122 -10.15 -17.29 7.23
C GLU A 122 -9.20 -16.38 6.44
N LEU A 123 -7.90 -16.69 6.56
CA LEU A 123 -6.85 -15.95 5.85
C LEU A 123 -6.74 -16.44 4.40
N VAL A 124 -6.81 -15.49 3.47
CA VAL A 124 -6.53 -15.71 2.04
C VAL A 124 -5.19 -15.06 1.72
N ASP A 125 -4.16 -15.89 1.55
CA ASP A 125 -2.77 -15.45 1.38
C ASP A 125 -2.05 -16.22 0.26
N PRO A 126 -2.39 -15.95 -1.02
CA PRO A 126 -1.81 -16.69 -2.15
C PRO A 126 -0.33 -16.37 -2.39
N PHE A 127 0.21 -15.31 -1.78
CA PHE A 127 1.57 -14.81 -2.00
C PHE A 127 2.51 -15.01 -0.80
N ASN A 128 2.12 -15.82 0.19
CA ASN A 128 2.90 -16.07 1.42
C ASN A 128 3.23 -14.81 2.21
N GLY A 129 2.31 -13.85 2.26
CA GLY A 129 2.46 -12.59 2.99
C GLY A 129 2.64 -12.80 4.49
N LEU A 130 2.00 -13.83 5.07
CA LEU A 130 2.16 -14.18 6.48
C LEU A 130 3.60 -14.62 6.79
N LEU A 131 4.20 -15.44 5.93
CA LEU A 131 5.59 -15.89 6.06
C LEU A 131 6.56 -14.70 5.92
N ASP A 132 6.32 -13.81 4.95
CA ASP A 132 7.12 -12.59 4.79
C ASP A 132 6.96 -11.65 5.99
N LEU A 133 5.77 -11.58 6.59
CA LEU A 133 5.51 -10.80 7.80
C LEU A 133 6.31 -11.33 9.00
N GLU A 134 6.33 -12.65 9.21
CA GLU A 134 7.08 -13.31 10.28
C GLU A 134 8.60 -13.10 10.10
N ASN A 135 9.08 -13.19 8.87
CA ASN A 135 10.49 -12.98 8.52
C ASN A 135 10.86 -11.50 8.39
N LYS A 136 9.89 -10.57 8.52
CA LYS A 136 10.08 -9.12 8.37
C LYS A 136 10.65 -8.74 7.01
N ILE A 137 10.14 -9.32 5.95
CA ILE A 137 10.55 -9.11 4.57
C ILE A 137 9.49 -8.29 3.85
N LEU A 138 9.93 -7.34 3.00
CA LEU A 138 9.11 -6.64 2.02
C LEU A 138 9.39 -7.23 0.65
N ARG A 139 8.45 -7.99 0.14
CA ARG A 139 8.46 -8.66 -1.16
C ARG A 139 7.24 -8.22 -1.96
N THR A 140 7.36 -8.08 -3.26
CA THR A 140 6.24 -7.79 -4.17
C THR A 140 5.50 -9.08 -4.54
N PRO A 141 4.16 -9.07 -4.73
CA PRO A 141 3.41 -10.24 -5.19
C PRO A 141 3.84 -10.73 -6.57
N LEU A 142 4.14 -9.79 -7.46
CA LEU A 142 4.66 -10.03 -8.82
C LEU A 142 6.16 -9.75 -8.88
N GLU A 143 6.75 -9.97 -10.06
CA GLU A 143 8.14 -9.60 -10.33
C GLU A 143 8.38 -8.11 -9.99
N PRO A 144 9.39 -7.80 -9.16
CA PRO A 144 9.60 -6.44 -8.67
C PRO A 144 9.75 -5.38 -9.77
N ALA A 145 10.43 -5.73 -10.87
CA ALA A 145 10.63 -4.81 -11.98
C ALA A 145 9.30 -4.38 -12.62
N ILE A 146 8.33 -5.30 -12.75
CA ILE A 146 6.97 -5.00 -13.22
C ILE A 146 6.26 -4.11 -12.21
N THR A 147 6.24 -4.52 -10.94
CA THR A 147 5.55 -3.80 -9.86
C THR A 147 6.00 -2.34 -9.74
N TYR A 148 7.30 -2.07 -9.86
CA TYR A 148 7.85 -0.71 -9.77
C TYR A 148 7.76 0.07 -11.08
N SER A 149 7.71 -0.62 -12.21
CA SER A 149 7.43 0.00 -13.50
C SER A 149 5.97 0.48 -13.59
N ASP A 150 5.02 -0.28 -13.07
CA ASP A 150 3.59 0.03 -13.10
C ASP A 150 3.25 1.26 -12.24
N ASP A 151 3.69 1.31 -10.99
CA ASP A 151 3.59 2.51 -10.13
C ASP A 151 4.92 2.76 -9.41
N PRO A 152 5.76 3.68 -9.93
CA PRO A 152 7.06 3.98 -9.33
C PRO A 152 6.99 4.52 -7.89
N LEU A 153 5.83 5.02 -7.44
CA LEU A 153 5.67 5.43 -6.04
C LEU A 153 5.83 4.24 -5.07
N ARG A 154 5.61 3.01 -5.54
CA ARG A 154 5.81 1.79 -4.73
C ARG A 154 7.25 1.64 -4.26
N MET A 155 8.24 2.20 -4.98
CA MET A 155 9.63 2.26 -4.55
C MET A 155 9.79 3.10 -3.27
N MET A 156 9.17 4.29 -3.23
CA MET A 156 9.14 5.14 -2.03
C MET A 156 8.40 4.46 -0.88
N ARG A 157 7.32 3.74 -1.19
CA ARG A 157 6.55 2.95 -0.21
C ARG A 157 7.36 1.80 0.37
N ALA A 158 8.21 1.11 -0.43
CA ALA A 158 9.14 0.08 0.05
C ALA A 158 10.07 0.65 1.13
N VAL A 159 10.72 1.76 0.83
CA VAL A 159 11.61 2.46 1.79
C VAL A 159 10.85 2.91 3.03
N ARG A 160 9.65 3.46 2.86
CA ARG A 160 8.81 3.86 3.99
C ARG A 160 8.46 2.67 4.89
N PHE A 161 7.98 1.58 4.34
CA PHE A 161 7.62 0.41 5.15
C PHE A 161 8.84 -0.23 5.82
N ALA A 162 10.00 -0.28 5.14
CA ALA A 162 11.24 -0.72 5.76
C ALA A 162 11.57 0.12 7.00
N SER A 163 11.42 1.45 6.92
CA SER A 163 11.67 2.37 8.02
C SER A 163 10.61 2.28 9.14
N GLN A 164 9.31 2.19 8.79
CA GLN A 164 8.19 2.18 9.73
C GLN A 164 8.01 0.84 10.46
N LEU A 165 8.18 -0.27 9.74
CA LEU A 165 7.96 -1.62 10.27
C LEU A 165 9.26 -2.25 10.78
N ASN A 166 10.42 -1.69 10.43
CA ASN A 166 11.74 -2.28 10.64
C ASN A 166 11.87 -3.62 9.92
N PHE A 167 11.45 -3.64 8.66
CA PHE A 167 11.51 -4.78 7.75
C PHE A 167 12.65 -4.60 6.76
N THR A 168 13.15 -5.71 6.22
CA THR A 168 14.16 -5.73 5.16
C THR A 168 13.47 -5.82 3.80
N ILE A 169 13.89 -5.00 2.84
CA ILE A 169 13.45 -5.14 1.45
C ILE A 169 14.19 -6.37 0.87
N GLU A 170 13.45 -7.26 0.21
CA GLU A 170 14.01 -8.41 -0.50
C GLU A 170 15.09 -7.96 -1.50
N GLU A 171 16.17 -8.73 -1.64
CA GLU A 171 17.32 -8.36 -2.47
C GLU A 171 16.94 -8.09 -3.93
N LYS A 172 16.11 -8.95 -4.54
CA LYS A 172 15.62 -8.73 -5.92
C LYS A 172 14.81 -7.44 -6.03
N SER A 173 13.97 -7.19 -5.04
CA SER A 173 13.16 -5.98 -4.94
C SER A 173 14.04 -4.73 -4.79
N LEU A 174 15.08 -4.80 -3.95
CA LEU A 174 16.03 -3.71 -3.76
C LEU A 174 16.79 -3.38 -5.06
N HIS A 175 17.23 -4.41 -5.79
CA HIS A 175 17.88 -4.25 -7.09
C HIS A 175 16.96 -3.59 -8.11
N ALA A 176 15.72 -4.08 -8.22
CA ALA A 176 14.73 -3.52 -9.12
C ALA A 176 14.36 -2.05 -8.78
N ILE A 177 14.36 -1.67 -7.50
CA ILE A 177 14.19 -0.26 -7.10
C ILE A 177 15.31 0.59 -7.69
N LYS A 178 16.55 0.16 -7.55
CA LYS A 178 17.70 0.92 -8.06
C LYS A 178 17.65 1.06 -9.59
N GLU A 179 17.34 -0.02 -10.30
CA GLU A 179 17.21 0.01 -11.77
C GLU A 179 16.07 0.90 -12.27
N ASN A 180 14.97 1.02 -11.50
CA ASN A 180 13.81 1.81 -11.85
C ASN A 180 13.78 3.20 -11.20
N ALA A 181 14.81 3.60 -10.44
CA ALA A 181 14.82 4.84 -9.67
C ALA A 181 14.46 6.08 -10.51
N ALA A 182 15.00 6.20 -11.72
CA ALA A 182 14.72 7.31 -12.63
C ALA A 182 13.23 7.43 -12.99
N ARG A 183 12.45 6.34 -12.95
CA ARG A 183 11.00 6.41 -13.22
C ARG A 183 10.22 7.17 -12.14
N LEU A 184 10.83 7.47 -11.00
CA LEU A 184 10.17 8.29 -9.98
C LEU A 184 9.79 9.69 -10.51
N GLU A 185 10.45 10.18 -11.56
CA GLU A 185 10.16 11.46 -12.20
C GLU A 185 8.72 11.57 -12.76
N ILE A 186 8.07 10.44 -13.12
CA ILE A 186 6.68 10.45 -13.58
C ILE A 186 5.66 10.59 -12.44
N VAL A 187 6.11 10.50 -11.19
CA VAL A 187 5.28 10.67 -10.00
C VAL A 187 5.28 12.15 -9.61
N SER A 188 4.11 12.70 -9.26
CA SER A 188 4.05 14.08 -8.81
C SER A 188 4.85 14.29 -7.53
N VAL A 189 5.48 15.46 -7.42
CA VAL A 189 6.33 15.83 -6.28
C VAL A 189 5.56 15.73 -4.97
N GLU A 190 4.29 16.15 -4.96
CA GLU A 190 3.44 16.10 -3.77
C GLU A 190 3.29 14.66 -3.23
N ARG A 191 3.07 13.67 -4.11
CA ARG A 191 2.96 12.26 -3.69
C ARG A 191 4.28 11.73 -3.17
N THR A 192 5.39 12.05 -3.84
CA THR A 192 6.74 11.69 -3.40
C THR A 192 7.04 12.29 -2.03
N MET A 193 6.72 13.57 -1.82
CA MET A 193 6.92 14.27 -0.54
C MET A 193 6.04 13.73 0.59
N VAL A 194 4.83 13.26 0.30
CA VAL A 194 3.98 12.59 1.30
C VAL A 194 4.66 11.32 1.83
N GLU A 195 5.21 10.48 0.95
CA GLU A 195 5.95 9.28 1.36
C GLU A 195 7.26 9.63 2.08
N PHE A 196 8.00 10.63 1.59
CA PHE A 196 9.22 11.12 2.22
C PHE A 196 8.97 11.63 3.64
N ASN A 197 7.94 12.44 3.86
CA ASN A 197 7.55 12.89 5.20
C ASN A 197 7.22 11.72 6.13
N LYS A 198 6.53 10.69 5.63
CA LYS A 198 6.25 9.49 6.43
C LYS A 198 7.52 8.70 6.79
N ILE A 199 8.56 8.75 5.95
CA ILE A 199 9.87 8.19 6.25
C ILE A 199 10.53 8.98 7.37
N LEU A 200 10.59 10.30 7.26
CA LEU A 200 11.19 11.18 8.26
C LEU A 200 10.50 11.08 9.63
N LEU A 201 9.18 10.91 9.65
CA LEU A 201 8.38 10.75 10.87
C LEU A 201 8.34 9.31 11.40
N SER A 202 9.05 8.37 10.78
CA SER A 202 9.14 6.99 11.24
C SER A 202 10.00 6.87 12.52
N LYS A 203 9.88 5.72 13.20
CA LYS A 203 10.70 5.46 14.41
C LYS A 203 12.21 5.39 14.12
N LYS A 204 12.60 5.04 12.89
CA LYS A 204 13.99 4.91 12.46
C LYS A 204 14.22 5.59 11.10
N PRO A 205 14.14 6.93 11.03
CA PRO A 205 14.26 7.65 9.76
C PRO A 205 15.62 7.43 9.08
N SER A 206 16.68 7.17 9.85
CA SER A 206 18.01 6.88 9.30
C SER A 206 18.06 5.64 8.41
N VAL A 207 17.22 4.61 8.70
CA VAL A 207 17.11 3.42 7.83
C VAL A 207 16.53 3.84 6.48
N GLY A 208 15.44 4.61 6.48
CA GLY A 208 14.82 5.09 5.26
C GLY A 208 15.74 6.02 4.48
N MET A 209 16.43 6.97 5.15
CA MET A 209 17.36 7.88 4.49
C MET A 209 18.54 7.15 3.82
N LYS A 210 19.08 6.14 4.50
CA LYS A 210 20.14 5.31 3.91
C LYS A 210 19.64 4.56 2.68
N LEU A 211 18.46 3.92 2.77
CA LEU A 211 17.85 3.22 1.63
C LEU A 211 17.59 4.16 0.46
N LEU A 212 17.04 5.36 0.70
CA LEU A 212 16.81 6.37 -0.35
C LEU A 212 18.11 6.75 -1.07
N PHE A 213 19.22 6.86 -0.33
CA PHE A 213 20.53 7.18 -0.90
C PHE A 213 21.08 5.99 -1.68
N ASP A 214 21.13 4.79 -1.07
CA ASP A 214 21.72 3.58 -1.65
C ASP A 214 20.98 3.10 -2.93
N THR A 215 19.68 3.36 -3.01
CA THR A 215 18.82 3.04 -4.17
C THR A 215 18.74 4.15 -5.21
N GLU A 216 19.45 5.24 -5.02
CA GLU A 216 19.44 6.43 -5.90
C GLU A 216 18.08 7.15 -6.02
N LEU A 217 17.08 6.75 -5.23
CA LEU A 217 15.79 7.46 -5.20
C LEU A 217 15.94 8.90 -4.72
N LEU A 218 16.81 9.17 -3.73
CA LEU A 218 17.04 10.51 -3.22
C LEU A 218 17.56 11.46 -4.31
N HIS A 219 18.32 10.93 -5.26
CA HIS A 219 18.87 11.71 -6.38
C HIS A 219 17.77 12.25 -7.31
N GLN A 220 16.62 11.57 -7.38
CA GLN A 220 15.54 11.91 -8.31
C GLN A 220 14.68 13.08 -7.81
N PHE A 221 14.56 13.29 -6.51
CA PHE A 221 13.67 14.32 -5.98
C PHE A 221 14.33 15.32 -5.01
N PHE A 222 15.52 15.01 -4.48
CA PHE A 222 16.21 15.88 -3.53
C PHE A 222 17.76 15.83 -3.71
N PRO A 223 18.28 16.20 -4.91
CA PRO A 223 19.71 16.14 -5.22
C PRO A 223 20.58 17.04 -4.32
N GLU A 224 20.01 18.13 -3.76
CA GLU A 224 20.73 18.99 -2.83
C GLU A 224 21.12 18.26 -1.56
N MET A 225 20.27 17.35 -1.08
CA MET A 225 20.56 16.54 0.11
C MET A 225 21.64 15.49 -0.16
N VAL A 226 21.70 14.96 -1.38
CA VAL A 226 22.76 14.04 -1.81
C VAL A 226 24.13 14.68 -1.72
N LYS A 227 24.25 15.98 -2.07
CA LYS A 227 25.50 16.76 -2.00
C LYS A 227 26.06 16.91 -0.58
N LEU A 228 25.26 16.64 0.45
CA LEU A 228 25.72 16.66 1.84
C LEU A 228 26.49 15.38 2.24
N HIS A 229 26.47 14.36 1.38
CA HIS A 229 27.23 13.14 1.62
C HIS A 229 28.75 13.42 1.57
N GLY A 230 29.49 12.92 2.56
CA GLY A 230 30.94 13.10 2.65
C GLY A 230 31.40 14.47 3.19
N VAL A 231 30.49 15.33 3.64
CA VAL A 231 30.86 16.59 4.30
C VAL A 231 31.47 16.30 5.68
N GLU A 232 32.76 16.59 5.86
CA GLU A 232 33.45 16.42 7.14
C GLU A 232 33.03 17.50 8.13
N LYS A 233 32.75 17.12 9.38
CA LYS A 233 32.69 18.06 10.51
C LYS A 233 34.09 18.53 10.85
N ARG A 234 34.49 19.73 10.48
CA ARG A 234 35.66 20.40 11.03
C ARG A 234 35.27 21.20 12.26
N ASN A 235 35.82 20.80 13.42
CA ASN A 235 35.83 21.55 14.70
C ASN A 235 34.53 22.30 15.05
N ASN A 236 33.46 21.60 15.42
CA ASN A 236 32.22 22.13 15.99
C ASN A 236 31.61 23.40 15.33
N ASN A 237 32.19 23.93 14.29
CA ASN A 237 31.68 25.06 13.51
C ASN A 237 31.15 24.53 12.16
N ALA A 238 29.84 24.61 11.95
CA ALA A 238 29.25 24.46 10.62
C ALA A 238 29.74 25.65 9.77
N HIS A 239 30.65 25.40 8.84
CA HIS A 239 30.95 26.39 7.79
C HIS A 239 29.83 26.30 6.75
N LYS A 240 29.19 27.46 6.53
CA LYS A 240 28.22 27.72 5.46
C LYS A 240 28.88 27.56 4.08
#